data_b615a8cf03a9882cb768aabde1c45ed3
#
_entry.id   b615a8cf03a9882cb768aabde1c45ed3
#
_cell.length_a   1.000
_cell.length_b   1.000
_cell.length_c   1.000
_cell.angle_alpha   90.00
_cell.angle_beta   90.00
_cell.angle_gamma   90.00
#
_symmetry.space_group_name_H-M   'P 1'
#
loop_
_entity.id
_entity.type
_entity.pdbx_description
1 polymer ?
#
loop_
_entity_poly.entity_id
_entity_poly.type
_entity_poly.pdbx_seq_one_letter_code
_entity_poly.pdbx_strand_id
1 'polypeptide(L)'
;MIYLGRANRQGLFVRADRRITPGSSIFRLDTRDGLVGTFRVIDTPEVADLALSNPADYLSGGCTALDLDNTDGVSAIVTENAGTAIFEDGRWKVLRKSRIRYE
;
A
#
# COMPACT_ATOMS: atom_id res chain seq x y z
N MET A 1 11.13 7.48 6.84
CA MET A 1 9.79 7.00 6.50
C MET A 1 9.38 7.56 5.14
N ILE A 2 8.84 6.71 4.30
CA ILE A 2 8.47 7.06 2.93
C ILE A 2 6.99 6.73 2.74
N TYR A 3 6.27 7.56 2.00
CA TYR A 3 4.87 7.34 1.68
C TYR A 3 4.74 6.98 0.21
N LEU A 4 4.05 5.88 -0.08
CA LEU A 4 3.94 5.31 -1.40
C LEU A 4 2.52 5.41 -1.92
N GLY A 5 2.38 5.67 -3.22
CA GLY A 5 1.12 5.51 -3.93
C GLY A 5 0.81 4.04 -4.19
N ARG A 6 -0.11 3.78 -5.10
CA ARG A 6 -0.45 2.42 -5.48
C ARG A 6 0.72 1.73 -6.18
N ALA A 7 0.76 0.40 -6.13
CA ALA A 7 1.66 -0.39 -6.96
C ALA A 7 0.92 -0.82 -8.23
N ASN A 8 1.61 -0.81 -9.37
CA ASN A 8 1.04 -1.26 -10.63
C ASN A 8 1.07 -2.81 -10.73
N ARG A 9 0.65 -3.36 -11.86
CA ARG A 9 0.59 -4.80 -12.07
C ARG A 9 1.94 -5.50 -12.01
N GLN A 10 3.02 -4.75 -12.24
CA GLN A 10 4.39 -5.27 -12.17
C GLN A 10 4.97 -5.15 -10.75
N GLY A 11 4.19 -4.67 -9.79
CA GLY A 11 4.62 -4.47 -8.43
C GLY A 11 5.47 -3.23 -8.21
N LEU A 12 5.46 -2.29 -9.16
CA LEU A 12 6.19 -1.04 -9.02
C LEU A 12 5.29 0.04 -8.41
N PHE A 13 5.77 0.66 -7.34
CA PHE A 13 5.06 1.79 -6.75
C PHE A 13 5.20 3.01 -7.65
N VAL A 14 4.06 3.61 -8.01
CA VAL A 14 4.03 4.72 -8.98
C VAL A 14 4.50 6.03 -8.38
N ARG A 15 4.55 6.12 -7.04
CA ARG A 15 4.93 7.34 -6.34
C ARG A 15 5.60 7.03 -5.02
N ALA A 16 6.63 7.80 -4.69
CA ALA A 16 7.29 7.73 -3.39
C ALA A 16 7.61 9.15 -2.93
N ASP A 17 7.14 9.53 -1.75
CA ASP A 17 7.30 10.86 -1.20
C ASP A 17 7.69 10.78 0.27
N ARG A 18 8.32 11.85 0.77
CA ARG A 18 8.66 11.97 2.19
C ARG A 18 7.49 12.45 3.04
N ARG A 19 6.43 12.93 2.41
CA ARG A 19 5.22 13.43 3.08
C ARG A 19 3.99 12.77 2.47
N ILE A 20 2.94 12.65 3.30
CA ILE A 20 1.65 12.19 2.84
C ILE A 20 1.10 13.19 1.83
N THR A 21 0.69 12.68 0.66
CA THR A 21 -0.01 13.46 -0.35
C THR A 21 -1.47 13.02 -0.36
N PRO A 22 -2.42 13.86 0.09
CA PRO A 22 -3.83 13.51 0.08
C PRO A 22 -4.29 13.10 -1.32
N GLY A 23 -5.06 12.02 -1.41
CA GLY A 23 -5.55 11.49 -2.68
C GLY A 23 -4.55 10.64 -3.46
N SER A 24 -3.32 10.48 -2.97
CA SER A 24 -2.27 9.72 -3.66
C SER A 24 -1.56 8.72 -2.78
N SER A 25 -1.26 9.08 -1.54
CA SER A 25 -0.53 8.19 -0.62
C SER A 25 -1.44 7.09 -0.10
N ILE A 26 -1.03 5.84 -0.25
CA ILE A 26 -1.77 4.66 0.22
C ILE A 26 -0.97 3.91 1.26
N PHE A 27 0.35 3.80 1.09
CA PHE A 27 1.21 2.99 1.94
C PHE A 27 2.25 3.83 2.64
N ARG A 28 2.66 3.35 3.82
CA ARG A 28 3.81 3.85 4.56
C ARG A 28 4.90 2.80 4.50
N LEU A 29 6.09 3.21 4.09
CA LEU A 29 7.27 2.33 4.00
C LEU A 29 8.29 2.76 5.04
N ASP A 30 8.75 1.79 5.84
CA ASP A 30 9.84 1.97 6.78
C ASP A 30 11.08 1.27 6.25
N THR A 31 12.18 2.01 6.15
CA THR A 31 13.45 1.50 5.67
C THR A 31 14.59 2.09 6.50
N ARG A 32 15.63 1.28 6.75
CA ARG A 32 16.83 1.73 7.47
C ARG A 32 17.93 2.17 6.52
N ASP A 33 18.10 1.45 5.41
CA ASP A 33 19.20 1.64 4.48
C ASP A 33 18.78 2.28 3.15
N GLY A 34 17.48 2.50 2.95
CA GLY A 34 16.95 3.02 1.69
C GLY A 34 16.94 2.00 0.55
N LEU A 35 17.24 0.73 0.81
CA LEU A 35 17.32 -0.32 -0.21
C LEU A 35 16.25 -1.38 -0.04
N VAL A 36 15.92 -1.73 1.20
CA VAL A 36 14.86 -2.71 1.53
C VAL A 36 14.02 -2.12 2.64
N GLY A 37 12.72 -2.36 2.58
CA GLY A 37 11.82 -1.87 3.61
C GLY A 37 10.57 -2.70 3.75
N THR A 38 9.77 -2.37 4.76
CA THR A 38 8.46 -2.95 4.98
C THR A 38 7.40 -1.89 4.77
N PHE A 39 6.28 -2.28 4.18
CA PHE A 39 5.20 -1.33 3.92
C PHE A 39 3.87 -1.86 4.44
N ARG A 40 3.02 -0.91 4.82
CA ARG A 40 1.65 -1.17 5.30
C ARG A 40 0.73 -0.07 4.82
N VAL A 41 -0.56 -0.37 4.79
CA VAL A 41 -1.57 0.64 4.44
C VAL A 41 -1.57 1.72 5.53
N ILE A 42 -1.60 2.98 5.12
CA ILE A 42 -1.71 4.10 6.04
C ILE A 42 -3.06 4.00 6.77
N ASP A 43 -3.00 4.00 8.11
CA ASP A 43 -4.17 3.78 8.96
C ASP A 43 -4.88 5.10 9.27
N THR A 44 -5.53 5.66 8.26
CA THR A 44 -6.37 6.85 8.40
C THR A 44 -7.68 6.65 7.65
N PRO A 45 -8.78 7.28 8.08
CA PRO A 45 -10.06 7.20 7.39
C PRO A 45 -9.98 7.67 5.93
N GLU A 46 -9.21 8.71 5.67
CA GLU A 46 -9.06 9.29 4.33
C GLU A 46 -8.43 8.30 3.36
N VAL A 47 -7.39 7.60 3.79
CA VAL A 47 -6.73 6.58 2.96
C VAL A 47 -7.63 5.37 2.78
N ALA A 48 -8.32 4.95 3.84
CA ALA A 48 -9.28 3.85 3.74
C ALA A 48 -10.39 4.17 2.72
N ASP A 49 -10.98 5.34 2.79
CA ASP A 49 -12.02 5.77 1.86
C ASP A 49 -11.52 5.76 0.42
N LEU A 50 -10.33 6.30 0.19
CA LEU A 50 -9.72 6.32 -1.14
C LEU A 50 -9.48 4.91 -1.66
N ALA A 51 -8.83 4.06 -0.88
CA ALA A 51 -8.46 2.72 -1.30
C ALA A 51 -9.69 1.83 -1.51
N LEU A 52 -10.70 1.95 -0.66
CA LEU A 52 -11.94 1.17 -0.76
C LEU A 52 -12.83 1.62 -1.92
N SER A 53 -12.62 2.82 -2.44
CA SER A 53 -13.36 3.30 -3.62
C SER A 53 -13.02 2.50 -4.88
N ASN A 54 -11.80 1.97 -4.96
CA ASN A 54 -11.37 1.11 -6.08
C ASN A 54 -10.22 0.20 -5.63
N PRO A 55 -10.52 -0.86 -4.87
CA PRO A 55 -9.46 -1.73 -4.34
C PRO A 55 -8.64 -2.43 -5.42
N ALA A 56 -9.23 -2.72 -6.56
CA ALA A 56 -8.48 -3.33 -7.67
C ALA A 56 -7.35 -2.41 -8.15
N ASP A 57 -7.56 -1.09 -8.13
CA ASP A 57 -6.56 -0.13 -8.56
C ASP A 57 -5.57 0.22 -7.45
N TYR A 58 -6.08 0.50 -6.24
CA TYR A 58 -5.25 1.01 -5.15
C TYR A 58 -4.55 -0.08 -4.33
N LEU A 59 -5.15 -1.26 -4.19
CA LEU A 59 -4.68 -2.27 -3.25
C LEU A 59 -4.10 -3.51 -3.92
N SER A 60 -4.60 -3.92 -5.08
CA SER A 60 -4.26 -5.24 -5.64
C SER A 60 -2.77 -5.39 -5.99
N GLY A 61 -2.10 -4.32 -6.36
CA GLY A 61 -0.67 -4.37 -6.70
C GLY A 61 0.25 -4.60 -5.50
N GLY A 62 -0.17 -4.16 -4.31
CA GLY A 62 0.65 -4.24 -3.09
C GLY A 62 0.07 -5.12 -1.99
N CYS A 63 -1.19 -5.56 -2.10
CA CYS A 63 -1.88 -6.26 -1.03
C CYS A 63 -2.54 -7.54 -1.50
N THR A 64 -2.70 -8.46 -0.54
CA THR A 64 -3.59 -9.61 -0.67
C THR A 64 -4.62 -9.58 0.44
N ALA A 65 -5.84 -9.98 0.12
CA ALA A 65 -6.93 -10.14 1.09
C ALA A 65 -7.83 -11.26 0.63
N LEU A 66 -8.59 -11.82 1.57
CA LEU A 66 -9.48 -12.94 1.28
C LEU A 66 -10.53 -12.57 0.23
N ASP A 67 -11.05 -11.34 0.30
CA ASP A 67 -12.10 -10.86 -0.60
C ASP A 67 -11.86 -9.38 -0.91
N LEU A 68 -10.78 -9.12 -1.67
CA LEU A 68 -10.26 -7.78 -1.88
C LEU A 68 -11.29 -6.83 -2.51
N ASP A 69 -12.08 -7.32 -3.45
CA ASP A 69 -13.02 -6.49 -4.22
C ASP A 69 -14.37 -6.29 -3.53
N ASN A 70 -14.65 -7.04 -2.47
CA ASN A 70 -15.90 -6.88 -1.74
C ASN A 70 -15.75 -5.89 -0.60
N THR A 71 -16.17 -4.66 -0.85
CA THR A 71 -16.06 -3.55 0.12
C THR A 71 -17.39 -3.22 0.80
N ASP A 72 -18.42 -4.05 0.65
CA ASP A 72 -19.74 -3.80 1.25
C ASP A 72 -19.64 -3.80 2.78
N GLY A 73 -20.08 -2.68 3.39
CA GLY A 73 -20.06 -2.52 4.83
C GLY A 73 -18.67 -2.34 5.44
N VAL A 74 -17.63 -2.19 4.63
CA VAL A 74 -16.25 -2.02 5.08
C VAL A 74 -15.96 -0.56 5.35
N SER A 75 -15.37 -0.27 6.52
CA SER A 75 -15.00 1.10 6.91
C SER A 75 -13.53 1.27 7.19
N ALA A 76 -12.77 0.18 7.35
CA ALA A 76 -11.35 0.24 7.69
C ALA A 76 -10.56 -0.88 7.03
N ILE A 77 -9.27 -0.62 6.85
CA ILE A 77 -8.31 -1.57 6.32
C ILE A 77 -7.28 -1.84 7.40
N VAL A 78 -7.09 -3.11 7.75
CA VAL A 78 -6.12 -3.52 8.76
C VAL A 78 -5.00 -4.31 8.08
N THR A 79 -3.76 -3.88 8.29
CA THR A 79 -2.60 -4.63 7.83
C THR A 79 -2.29 -5.74 8.83
N GLU A 80 -2.49 -6.98 8.42
CA GLU A 80 -2.16 -8.15 9.23
C GLU A 80 -0.67 -8.47 9.18
N ASN A 81 -0.10 -8.46 7.97
CA ASN A 81 1.32 -8.65 7.75
C ASN A 81 1.82 -7.56 6.82
N ALA A 82 2.86 -6.85 7.23
CA ALA A 82 3.49 -5.87 6.37
C ALA A 82 4.09 -6.55 5.13
N GLY A 83 4.02 -5.85 4.01
CA GLY A 83 4.71 -6.29 2.80
C GLY A 83 6.19 -5.93 2.86
N THR A 84 6.96 -6.45 1.93
CA THR A 84 8.36 -6.07 1.75
C THR A 84 8.58 -5.49 0.37
N ALA A 85 9.45 -4.49 0.30
CA ALA A 85 9.78 -3.82 -0.94
C ALA A 85 11.28 -3.61 -1.04
N ILE A 86 11.77 -3.51 -2.27
CA ILE A 86 13.17 -3.25 -2.58
C ILE A 86 13.25 -2.00 -3.46
N PHE A 87 14.27 -1.19 -3.24
CA PHE A 87 14.58 -0.05 -4.10
C PHE A 87 15.55 -0.51 -5.19
N GLU A 88 15.09 -0.47 -6.43
CA GLU A 88 15.81 -0.99 -7.58
C GLU A 88 15.50 -0.11 -8.79
N ASP A 89 16.53 0.27 -9.53
CA ASP A 89 16.40 1.10 -10.74
C ASP A 89 15.61 2.41 -10.51
N GLY A 90 15.84 3.04 -9.36
CA GLY A 90 15.19 4.30 -9.02
C GLY A 90 13.76 4.19 -8.55
N ARG A 91 13.27 2.98 -8.28
CA ARG A 91 11.88 2.74 -7.87
C ARG A 91 11.79 1.72 -6.75
N TRP A 92 10.76 1.86 -5.93
CA TRP A 92 10.37 0.82 -4.98
C TRP A 92 9.53 -0.24 -5.69
N LYS A 93 9.87 -1.48 -5.44
CA LYS A 93 9.22 -2.65 -6.05
C LYS A 93 8.79 -3.61 -4.96
N VAL A 94 7.58 -4.15 -5.09
CA VAL A 94 7.06 -5.15 -4.16
C VAL A 94 7.85 -6.45 -4.32
N LEU A 95 8.43 -6.93 -3.20
CA LEU A 95 9.00 -8.27 -3.10
C LEU A 95 7.95 -9.26 -2.60
N ARG A 96 7.20 -8.85 -1.57
CA ARG A 96 6.12 -9.64 -1.00
C ARG A 96 4.98 -8.69 -0.67
N LYS A 97 3.78 -9.04 -1.11
CA LYS A 97 2.59 -8.23 -0.86
C LYS A 97 2.26 -8.19 0.62
N SER A 98 1.70 -7.08 1.05
CA SER A 98 1.12 -6.92 2.37
C SER A 98 -0.16 -7.72 2.46
N ARG A 99 -0.38 -8.40 3.58
CA ARG A 99 -1.63 -9.09 3.85
C ARG A 99 -2.53 -8.16 4.66
N ILE A 100 -3.71 -7.92 4.15
CA ILE A 100 -4.69 -7.03 4.78
C ILE A 100 -6.01 -7.76 5.01
N ARG A 101 -6.82 -7.21 5.90
CA ARG A 101 -8.22 -7.59 6.06
C ARG A 101 -9.07 -6.32 6.17
N TYR A 102 -10.33 -6.46 5.87
CA TYR A 102 -11.31 -5.39 6.00
C TYR A 102 -12.06 -5.47 7.32
N GLU A 103 -12.40 -4.31 7.87
CA GLU A 103 -13.25 -4.16 9.04
C GLU A 103 -14.41 -3.21 8.78
#